data_85a251b3495ca850101e0714d85fca48
#
_entry.id   85a251b3495ca850101e0714d85fca48
#
_cell.length_a   1.000
_cell.length_b   1.000
_cell.length_c   1.000
_cell.angle_alpha   90.00
_cell.angle_beta   90.00
_cell.angle_gamma   90.00
#
_symmetry.space_group_name_H-M   'P 1'
#
loop_
_entity.id
_entity.type
_entity.pdbx_description
1 polymer ?
#
loop_
_entity_poly.entity_id
_entity_poly.type
_entity_poly.pdbx_seq_one_letter_code
_entity_poly.pdbx_strand_id
1 'polypeptide(L)'
;MGTVMKSNAVVLLLLGLLSTHLTALAKNVGDVVIPDTLTLPNSEHELQLNGAGLREKFFMDIYVGALYLPARTTDGKAILADTGAASVLMRFVYREVSKDKIVEGWNDGLRENITPSQLRDLSERLARFNALFKTVRKGDTIRIDYNPAIGTEVRINGEWRGSVEGNDFFRALLKVWLGDHPVSSSLKDAMLGTQD
;
A
#
# COMPACT_ATOMS: atom_id res chain seq x y z
N MET A 1 -26.18 -57.21 -55.37
CA MET A 1 -25.06 -56.25 -55.30
C MET A 1 -25.50 -55.14 -54.30
N GLY A 2 -25.16 -55.25 -53.05
CA GLY A 2 -25.59 -54.33 -51.98
C GLY A 2 -24.40 -53.51 -51.56
N THR A 3 -24.53 -52.21 -51.66
CA THR A 3 -23.49 -51.23 -51.27
C THR A 3 -23.72 -50.88 -49.82
N VAL A 4 -22.73 -51.17 -48.96
CA VAL A 4 -22.71 -50.82 -47.55
C VAL A 4 -22.18 -49.39 -47.39
N MET A 5 -23.02 -48.45 -46.97
CA MET A 5 -22.63 -47.14 -46.56
C MET A 5 -22.04 -47.17 -45.12
N LYS A 6 -20.75 -46.84 -44.99
CA LYS A 6 -20.09 -46.65 -43.69
C LYS A 6 -20.40 -45.24 -43.19
N SER A 7 -21.13 -45.13 -42.06
CA SER A 7 -21.35 -43.89 -41.36
C SER A 7 -20.14 -43.55 -40.49
N ASN A 8 -19.47 -42.44 -40.77
CA ASN A 8 -18.41 -41.91 -39.93
C ASN A 8 -19.05 -40.98 -38.89
N ALA A 9 -19.13 -41.48 -37.68
CA ALA A 9 -19.51 -40.61 -36.54
C ALA A 9 -18.32 -39.74 -36.10
N VAL A 10 -18.40 -38.44 -36.32
CA VAL A 10 -17.46 -37.45 -35.81
C VAL A 10 -17.85 -37.15 -34.37
N VAL A 11 -17.04 -37.60 -33.41
CA VAL A 11 -17.19 -37.27 -31.99
C VAL A 11 -16.51 -35.92 -31.78
N LEU A 12 -17.28 -34.86 -31.64
CA LEU A 12 -16.80 -33.54 -31.19
C LEU A 12 -16.54 -33.59 -29.68
N LEU A 13 -15.27 -33.61 -29.28
CA LEU A 13 -14.84 -33.45 -27.90
C LEU A 13 -14.88 -31.95 -27.56
N LEU A 14 -15.94 -31.51 -26.86
CA LEU A 14 -16.02 -30.17 -26.25
C LEU A 14 -15.10 -30.13 -25.01
N LEU A 15 -13.86 -29.60 -25.18
CA LEU A 15 -13.04 -29.20 -24.02
C LEU A 15 -13.66 -27.94 -23.40
N GLY A 16 -14.39 -28.13 -22.30
CA GLY A 16 -14.83 -27.03 -21.45
C GLY A 16 -13.62 -26.41 -20.75
N LEU A 17 -13.23 -25.19 -21.14
CA LEU A 17 -12.32 -24.36 -20.34
C LEU A 17 -12.99 -24.03 -19.01
N LEU A 18 -12.60 -24.72 -17.95
CA LEU A 18 -12.91 -24.29 -16.57
C LEU A 18 -12.04 -23.05 -16.29
N SER A 19 -12.60 -21.87 -16.48
CA SER A 19 -11.97 -20.63 -15.99
C SER A 19 -12.10 -20.63 -14.46
N THR A 20 -11.01 -21.02 -13.78
CA THR A 20 -10.89 -20.83 -12.34
C THR A 20 -10.77 -19.33 -12.06
N HIS A 21 -11.86 -18.68 -11.71
CA HIS A 21 -11.80 -17.34 -11.14
C HIS A 21 -11.07 -17.43 -9.79
N LEU A 22 -9.79 -17.03 -9.76
CA LEU A 22 -9.10 -16.75 -8.50
C LEU A 22 -9.84 -15.57 -7.87
N THR A 23 -10.68 -15.84 -6.88
CA THR A 23 -11.21 -14.78 -6.02
C THR A 23 -10.03 -14.23 -5.23
N ALA A 24 -9.58 -13.01 -5.59
CA ALA A 24 -8.64 -12.27 -4.76
C ALA A 24 -9.28 -12.13 -3.37
N LEU A 25 -8.66 -12.73 -2.36
CA LEU A 25 -9.04 -12.52 -0.98
C LEU A 25 -8.84 -11.03 -0.68
N ALA A 26 -9.71 -10.45 0.13
CA ALA A 26 -9.65 -9.03 0.48
C ALA A 26 -10.07 -8.85 1.93
N LYS A 27 -9.39 -7.96 2.65
CA LYS A 27 -9.74 -7.59 4.02
C LYS A 27 -10.71 -6.40 4.01
N ASN A 28 -11.81 -6.51 4.74
CA ASN A 28 -12.71 -5.38 4.98
C ASN A 28 -12.28 -4.63 6.24
N VAL A 29 -12.15 -3.31 6.13
CA VAL A 29 -11.96 -2.39 7.27
C VAL A 29 -13.09 -1.37 7.19
N GLY A 30 -14.12 -1.56 8.01
CA GLY A 30 -15.41 -0.87 7.83
C GLY A 30 -15.96 -1.16 6.42
N ASP A 31 -16.33 -0.11 5.70
CA ASP A 31 -16.86 -0.19 4.32
C ASP A 31 -15.76 -0.23 3.24
N VAL A 32 -14.49 -0.28 3.63
CA VAL A 32 -13.36 -0.25 2.70
C VAL A 32 -12.82 -1.64 2.45
N VAL A 33 -12.77 -2.03 1.19
CA VAL A 33 -12.17 -3.29 0.72
C VAL A 33 -10.71 -3.05 0.41
N ILE A 34 -9.81 -3.80 1.08
CA ILE A 34 -8.36 -3.75 0.93
C ILE A 34 -7.90 -5.07 0.29
N PRO A 35 -7.23 -5.03 -0.88
CA PRO A 35 -6.71 -6.24 -1.54
C PRO A 35 -5.71 -6.99 -0.67
N ASP A 36 -5.71 -8.33 -0.70
CA ASP A 36 -4.73 -9.15 0.02
C ASP A 36 -3.32 -9.12 -0.59
N THR A 37 -3.22 -8.79 -1.86
CA THR A 37 -1.93 -8.65 -2.56
C THR A 37 -1.88 -7.36 -3.35
N LEU A 38 -0.67 -6.89 -3.61
CA LEU A 38 -0.39 -5.69 -4.40
C LEU A 38 0.91 -5.89 -5.17
N THR A 39 0.89 -5.64 -6.50
CA THR A 39 2.11 -5.63 -7.30
C THR A 39 2.67 -4.22 -7.41
N LEU A 40 3.98 -4.07 -7.22
CA LEU A 40 4.64 -2.80 -7.47
C LEU A 40 4.72 -2.53 -8.98
N PRO A 41 4.42 -1.30 -9.42
CA PRO A 41 4.52 -0.95 -10.82
C PRO A 41 5.94 -1.14 -11.37
N ASN A 42 6.03 -1.57 -12.64
CA ASN A 42 7.31 -1.82 -13.32
C ASN A 42 8.24 -2.80 -12.58
N SER A 43 7.67 -3.74 -11.86
CA SER A 43 8.39 -4.70 -11.03
C SER A 43 7.60 -6.00 -10.95
N GLU A 44 8.29 -7.13 -10.77
CA GLU A 44 7.67 -8.43 -10.47
C GLU A 44 7.41 -8.63 -8.95
N HIS A 45 7.71 -7.62 -8.13
CA HIS A 45 7.49 -7.70 -6.69
C HIS A 45 5.99 -7.71 -6.38
N GLU A 46 5.47 -8.89 -6.05
CA GLU A 46 4.16 -9.05 -5.43
C GLU A 46 4.33 -8.96 -3.91
N LEU A 47 3.55 -8.07 -3.30
CA LEU A 47 3.54 -7.85 -1.87
C LEU A 47 2.24 -8.37 -1.28
N GLN A 48 2.30 -8.95 -0.08
CA GLN A 48 1.16 -9.44 0.68
C GLN A 48 0.71 -8.36 1.67
N LEU A 49 -0.58 -8.27 1.90
CA LEU A 49 -1.15 -7.44 2.97
C LEU A 49 -0.62 -7.93 4.33
N ASN A 50 0.21 -7.13 4.98
CA ASN A 50 0.67 -7.40 6.34
C ASN A 50 -0.44 -7.11 7.35
N GLY A 51 -1.09 -5.96 7.20
CA GLY A 51 -2.23 -5.59 8.00
C GLY A 51 -2.82 -4.25 7.56
N ALA A 52 -4.06 -3.99 8.00
CA ALA A 52 -4.78 -2.77 7.68
C ALA A 52 -5.70 -2.37 8.81
N GLY A 53 -5.85 -1.05 9.01
CA GLY A 53 -6.72 -0.47 10.02
C GLY A 53 -7.14 0.95 9.69
N LEU A 54 -8.05 1.47 10.52
CA LEU A 54 -8.58 2.81 10.40
C LEU A 54 -7.70 3.80 11.18
N ARG A 55 -7.37 4.93 10.55
CA ARG A 55 -6.80 6.09 11.26
C ARG A 55 -7.91 7.05 11.65
N GLU A 56 -8.10 7.16 12.94
CA GLU A 56 -8.96 8.18 13.53
C GLU A 56 -8.14 9.38 14.00
N LYS A 57 -8.71 10.56 13.91
CA LYS A 57 -8.20 11.81 14.51
C LYS A 57 -9.35 12.62 15.06
N PHE A 58 -9.35 12.91 16.37
CA PHE A 58 -10.42 13.66 17.05
C PHE A 58 -11.82 13.08 16.75
N PHE A 59 -11.98 11.76 16.90
CA PHE A 59 -13.22 11.00 16.64
C PHE A 59 -13.68 11.03 15.17
N MET A 60 -12.83 11.42 14.25
CA MET A 60 -13.13 11.41 12.81
C MET A 60 -12.29 10.35 12.10
N ASP A 61 -12.96 9.53 11.32
CA ASP A 61 -12.33 8.58 10.42
C ASP A 61 -11.66 9.31 9.26
N ILE A 62 -10.34 9.20 9.13
CA ILE A 62 -9.58 9.94 8.12
C ILE A 62 -9.29 9.06 6.91
N TYR A 63 -8.64 7.92 7.13
CA TYR A 63 -8.33 6.95 6.07
C TYR A 63 -8.14 5.55 6.64
N VAL A 64 -8.36 4.54 5.81
CA VAL A 64 -7.87 3.18 6.05
C VAL A 64 -6.44 3.11 5.53
N GLY A 65 -5.50 2.75 6.42
CA GLY A 65 -4.10 2.51 6.10
C GLY A 65 -3.80 1.02 6.03
N ALA A 66 -3.08 0.60 4.99
CA ALA A 66 -2.68 -0.79 4.79
C ALA A 66 -1.18 -0.87 4.49
N LEU A 67 -0.49 -1.81 5.14
CA LEU A 67 0.92 -2.11 4.92
C LEU A 67 1.05 -3.39 4.11
N TYR A 68 1.88 -3.34 3.07
CA TYR A 68 2.19 -4.49 2.23
C TYR A 68 3.69 -4.79 2.26
N LEU A 69 4.03 -6.06 2.45
CA LEU A 69 5.40 -6.55 2.57
C LEU A 69 5.58 -7.83 1.73
N PRO A 70 6.82 -8.22 1.38
CA PRO A 70 7.10 -9.50 0.71
C PRO A 70 6.65 -10.71 1.51
N ALA A 71 6.74 -10.64 2.84
CA ALA A 71 6.27 -11.66 3.79
C ALA A 71 5.67 -10.98 5.02
N ARG A 72 4.62 -11.58 5.57
CA ARG A 72 3.95 -11.05 6.76
C ARG A 72 4.82 -11.16 8.00
N THR A 73 4.82 -10.13 8.84
CA THR A 73 5.50 -10.11 10.14
C THR A 73 4.84 -9.12 11.10
N THR A 74 4.88 -9.43 12.38
CA THR A 74 4.43 -8.53 13.46
C THR A 74 5.59 -7.72 14.07
N ASP A 75 6.84 -7.99 13.63
CA ASP A 75 8.02 -7.29 14.14
C ASP A 75 8.24 -5.95 13.44
N GLY A 76 7.70 -4.88 14.02
CA GLY A 76 7.85 -3.52 13.51
C GLY A 76 9.31 -3.04 13.44
N LYS A 77 10.22 -3.55 14.30
CA LYS A 77 11.64 -3.19 14.25
C LYS A 77 12.32 -3.85 13.05
N ALA A 78 12.01 -5.12 12.78
CA ALA A 78 12.50 -5.79 11.58
C ALA A 78 12.03 -5.09 10.30
N ILE A 79 10.75 -4.67 10.22
CA ILE A 79 10.22 -3.91 9.08
C ILE A 79 10.99 -2.60 8.89
N LEU A 80 11.26 -1.85 9.97
CA LEU A 80 11.98 -0.57 9.89
C LEU A 80 13.47 -0.72 9.57
N ALA A 81 14.07 -1.88 9.80
CA ALA A 81 15.45 -2.19 9.47
C ALA A 81 15.63 -2.82 8.08
N ASP A 82 14.55 -3.33 7.48
CA ASP A 82 14.60 -4.00 6.17
C ASP A 82 14.92 -3.00 5.05
N THR A 83 15.53 -3.49 3.98
CA THR A 83 15.86 -2.73 2.76
C THR A 83 15.05 -3.20 1.54
N GLY A 84 14.20 -4.18 1.72
CA GLY A 84 13.36 -4.77 0.67
C GLY A 84 12.19 -3.88 0.25
N ALA A 85 11.48 -4.34 -0.77
CA ALA A 85 10.28 -3.68 -1.29
C ALA A 85 9.16 -3.64 -0.23
N ALA A 86 8.39 -2.55 -0.22
CA ALA A 86 7.23 -2.40 0.66
C ALA A 86 6.26 -1.36 0.06
N SER A 87 5.01 -1.37 0.52
CA SER A 87 4.02 -0.36 0.12
C SER A 87 3.11 0.00 1.28
N VAL A 88 2.76 1.28 1.36
CA VAL A 88 1.67 1.78 2.21
C VAL A 88 0.57 2.33 1.32
N LEU A 89 -0.63 1.77 1.47
CA LEU A 89 -1.85 2.25 0.83
C LEU A 89 -2.69 3.00 1.86
N MET A 90 -3.13 4.21 1.50
CA MET A 90 -4.09 5.01 2.26
C MET A 90 -5.35 5.19 1.42
N ARG A 91 -6.49 4.69 1.89
CA ARG A 91 -7.82 4.91 1.29
C ARG A 91 -8.58 5.91 2.13
N PHE A 92 -8.80 7.12 1.60
CA PHE A 92 -9.44 8.19 2.35
C PHE A 92 -10.94 7.95 2.50
N VAL A 93 -11.43 8.09 3.74
CA VAL A 93 -12.84 7.97 4.12
C VAL A 93 -13.41 9.30 4.60
N TYR A 94 -12.55 10.24 5.01
CA TYR A 94 -12.95 11.61 5.36
C TYR A 94 -13.34 12.41 4.12
N ARG A 95 -14.27 13.34 4.27
CA ARG A 95 -14.83 14.13 3.16
C ARG A 95 -13.75 14.78 2.29
N GLU A 96 -12.80 15.46 2.91
CA GLU A 96 -11.70 16.14 2.21
C GLU A 96 -10.52 16.38 3.16
N VAL A 97 -9.30 16.07 2.70
CA VAL A 97 -8.04 16.41 3.38
C VAL A 97 -7.23 17.28 2.44
N SER A 98 -7.00 18.53 2.82
CA SER A 98 -6.22 19.46 1.99
C SER A 98 -4.78 19.02 1.84
N LYS A 99 -4.13 19.45 0.74
CA LYS A 99 -2.69 19.25 0.53
C LYS A 99 -1.89 19.68 1.76
N ASP A 100 -2.18 20.85 2.30
CA ASP A 100 -1.43 21.40 3.44
C ASP A 100 -1.53 20.50 4.69
N LYS A 101 -2.71 19.91 4.94
CA LYS A 101 -2.91 18.96 6.04
C LYS A 101 -2.19 17.64 5.82
N ILE A 102 -2.06 17.18 4.58
CA ILE A 102 -1.27 16.00 4.22
C ILE A 102 0.22 16.29 4.48
N VAL A 103 0.73 17.42 3.97
CA VAL A 103 2.12 17.85 4.14
C VAL A 103 2.47 18.10 5.60
N GLU A 104 1.59 18.75 6.36
CA GLU A 104 1.72 18.92 7.81
C GLU A 104 1.87 17.55 8.50
N GLY A 105 1.03 16.58 8.13
CA GLY A 105 1.10 15.22 8.68
C GLY A 105 2.43 14.52 8.42
N TRP A 106 3.03 14.67 7.23
CA TRP A 106 4.37 14.13 6.95
C TRP A 106 5.45 14.81 7.78
N ASN A 107 5.44 16.14 7.84
CA ASN A 107 6.45 16.92 8.56
C ASN A 107 6.40 16.64 10.05
N ASP A 108 5.21 16.58 10.63
CA ASP A 108 5.03 16.30 12.07
C ASP A 108 5.41 14.85 12.39
N GLY A 109 4.91 13.89 11.60
CA GLY A 109 5.22 12.48 11.81
C GLY A 109 6.72 12.18 11.73
N LEU A 110 7.45 12.82 10.82
CA LEU A 110 8.91 12.69 10.76
C LEU A 110 9.58 13.37 11.95
N ARG A 111 9.18 14.59 12.30
CA ARG A 111 9.76 15.34 13.43
C ARG A 111 9.65 14.58 14.76
N GLU A 112 8.55 13.87 14.98
CA GLU A 112 8.32 13.08 16.19
C GLU A 112 9.12 11.77 16.24
N ASN A 113 9.60 11.27 15.08
CA ASN A 113 10.15 9.92 15.00
C ASN A 113 11.61 9.82 14.53
N ILE A 114 12.23 10.94 14.13
CA ILE A 114 13.65 10.97 13.74
C ILE A 114 14.38 12.13 14.43
N THR A 115 15.70 12.01 14.52
CA THR A 115 16.51 13.05 15.15
C THR A 115 16.54 14.35 14.33
N PRO A 116 16.78 15.52 14.95
CA PRO A 116 16.96 16.77 14.21
C PRO A 116 18.07 16.71 13.15
N SER A 117 19.13 15.91 13.35
CA SER A 117 20.16 15.70 12.35
C SER A 117 19.61 14.96 11.14
N GLN A 118 18.95 13.82 11.35
CA GLN A 118 18.31 13.06 10.27
C GLN A 118 17.29 13.90 9.50
N LEU A 119 16.51 14.72 10.20
CA LEU A 119 15.54 15.60 9.54
C LEU A 119 16.22 16.64 8.63
N ARG A 120 17.37 17.20 9.05
CA ARG A 120 18.17 18.09 8.19
C ARG A 120 18.71 17.38 6.96
N ASP A 121 19.26 16.16 7.15
CA ASP A 121 19.85 15.35 6.08
C ASP A 121 18.79 14.91 5.04
N LEU A 122 17.54 14.78 5.47
CA LEU A 122 16.40 14.43 4.61
C LEU A 122 15.66 15.65 4.03
N SER A 123 16.00 16.87 4.43
CA SER A 123 15.17 18.07 4.19
C SER A 123 14.85 18.34 2.73
N GLU A 124 15.83 18.22 1.82
CA GLU A 124 15.60 18.42 0.38
C GLU A 124 14.71 17.31 -0.22
N ARG A 125 14.92 16.07 0.19
CA ARG A 125 14.10 14.93 -0.24
C ARG A 125 12.68 15.05 0.29
N LEU A 126 12.52 15.50 1.53
CA LEU A 126 11.21 15.75 2.13
C LEU A 126 10.47 16.88 1.39
N ALA A 127 11.17 17.96 1.00
CA ALA A 127 10.56 19.03 0.22
C ALA A 127 10.06 18.52 -1.14
N ARG A 128 10.88 17.71 -1.85
CA ARG A 128 10.47 17.07 -3.11
C ARG A 128 9.27 16.13 -2.91
N PHE A 129 9.28 15.31 -1.86
CA PHE A 129 8.18 14.42 -1.51
C PHE A 129 6.89 15.21 -1.24
N ASN A 130 6.95 16.27 -0.44
CA ASN A 130 5.80 17.11 -0.10
C ASN A 130 5.17 17.79 -1.34
N ALA A 131 5.98 18.08 -2.36
CA ALA A 131 5.48 18.68 -3.60
C ALA A 131 4.58 17.73 -4.43
N LEU A 132 4.67 16.40 -4.21
CA LEU A 132 3.94 15.39 -4.98
C LEU A 132 2.46 15.31 -4.62
N PHE A 133 2.06 15.84 -3.47
CA PHE A 133 0.70 15.71 -2.96
C PHE A 133 -0.26 16.79 -3.49
N LYS A 134 -1.53 16.46 -3.45
CA LYS A 134 -2.66 17.34 -3.73
C LYS A 134 -3.76 17.09 -2.69
N THR A 135 -4.75 17.97 -2.62
CA THR A 135 -5.98 17.72 -1.86
C THR A 135 -6.64 16.43 -2.30
N VAL A 136 -7.04 15.59 -1.34
CA VAL A 136 -7.74 14.34 -1.56
C VAL A 136 -9.10 14.35 -0.90
N ARG A 137 -10.01 13.53 -1.43
CA ARG A 137 -11.40 13.41 -0.98
C ARG A 137 -11.74 11.97 -0.61
N LYS A 138 -12.90 11.80 0.01
CA LYS A 138 -13.46 10.47 0.28
C LYS A 138 -13.46 9.64 -1.01
N GLY A 139 -12.89 8.45 -0.92
CA GLY A 139 -12.73 7.53 -2.05
C GLY A 139 -11.38 7.63 -2.76
N ASP A 140 -10.62 8.72 -2.57
CA ASP A 140 -9.28 8.82 -3.13
C ASP A 140 -8.29 7.88 -2.44
N THR A 141 -7.23 7.53 -3.15
CA THR A 141 -6.12 6.73 -2.64
C THR A 141 -4.80 7.47 -2.77
N ILE A 142 -3.96 7.35 -1.75
CA ILE A 142 -2.52 7.61 -1.84
C ILE A 142 -1.81 6.27 -1.65
N ARG A 143 -0.90 5.95 -2.55
CA ARG A 143 -0.01 4.81 -2.42
C ARG A 143 1.43 5.28 -2.42
N ILE A 144 2.19 4.81 -1.44
CA ILE A 144 3.61 5.10 -1.25
C ILE A 144 4.33 3.76 -1.36
N ASP A 145 4.97 3.55 -2.50
CA ASP A 145 5.68 2.32 -2.84
C ASP A 145 7.18 2.52 -2.64
N TYR A 146 7.85 1.55 -2.05
CA TYR A 146 9.30 1.50 -2.07
C TYR A 146 9.77 0.37 -2.98
N ASN A 147 10.50 0.76 -4.02
CA ASN A 147 11.22 -0.16 -4.88
C ASN A 147 12.73 0.07 -4.69
N PRO A 148 13.52 -0.94 -4.26
CA PRO A 148 14.95 -0.78 -4.02
C PRO A 148 15.75 -0.23 -5.21
N ALA A 149 15.28 -0.45 -6.44
CA ALA A 149 15.91 0.04 -7.66
C ALA A 149 15.56 1.50 -8.00
N ILE A 150 14.45 2.04 -7.46
CA ILE A 150 13.91 3.36 -7.85
C ILE A 150 13.89 4.34 -6.66
N GLY A 151 13.57 3.84 -5.46
CA GLY A 151 13.29 4.62 -4.27
C GLY A 151 11.82 4.63 -3.88
N THR A 152 11.37 5.71 -3.26
CA THR A 152 10.00 5.93 -2.79
C THR A 152 9.17 6.56 -3.90
N GLU A 153 8.21 5.85 -4.44
CA GLU A 153 7.27 6.34 -5.45
C GLU A 153 5.93 6.73 -4.80
N VAL A 154 5.32 7.80 -5.29
CA VAL A 154 3.99 8.25 -4.86
C VAL A 154 3.01 8.13 -6.01
N ARG A 155 1.85 7.53 -5.74
CA ARG A 155 0.70 7.48 -6.64
C ARG A 155 -0.55 7.99 -5.94
N ILE A 156 -1.34 8.78 -6.65
CA ILE A 156 -2.65 9.27 -6.17
C ILE A 156 -3.70 8.82 -7.17
N ASN A 157 -4.65 8.01 -6.73
CA ASN A 157 -5.67 7.38 -7.58
C ASN A 157 -5.06 6.59 -8.76
N GLY A 158 -3.93 5.90 -8.52
CA GLY A 158 -3.19 5.17 -9.54
C GLY A 158 -2.27 6.03 -10.42
N GLU A 159 -2.45 7.35 -10.46
CA GLU A 159 -1.61 8.28 -11.21
C GLU A 159 -0.24 8.44 -10.53
N TRP A 160 0.84 8.20 -11.26
CA TRP A 160 2.19 8.44 -10.77
C TRP A 160 2.46 9.94 -10.58
N ARG A 161 3.02 10.32 -9.43
CA ARG A 161 3.27 11.70 -9.04
C ARG A 161 4.74 12.05 -9.02
N GLY A 162 5.60 11.09 -8.80
CA GLY A 162 7.05 11.25 -8.71
C GLY A 162 7.70 10.24 -7.79
N SER A 163 9.02 10.35 -7.65
CA SER A 163 9.82 9.49 -6.78
C SER A 163 10.87 10.27 -6.00
N VAL A 164 11.30 9.69 -4.89
CA VAL A 164 12.38 10.18 -4.02
C VAL A 164 13.32 9.02 -3.71
N GLU A 165 14.60 9.20 -3.98
CA GLU A 165 15.63 8.18 -3.80
C GLU A 165 15.97 7.94 -2.32
N GLY A 166 16.54 6.78 -2.06
CA GLY A 166 17.13 6.40 -0.77
C GLY A 166 16.21 5.55 0.10
N ASN A 167 16.74 4.42 0.56
CA ASN A 167 16.06 3.54 1.52
C ASN A 167 15.85 4.25 2.87
N ASP A 168 16.83 5.03 3.30
CA ASP A 168 16.78 5.82 4.53
C ASP A 168 15.58 6.78 4.56
N PHE A 169 15.23 7.37 3.43
CA PHE A 169 14.05 8.22 3.30
C PHE A 169 12.76 7.41 3.51
N PHE A 170 12.62 6.27 2.82
CA PHE A 170 11.42 5.43 2.98
C PHE A 170 11.28 4.89 4.40
N ARG A 171 12.40 4.44 5.01
CA ARG A 171 12.38 3.94 6.40
C ARG A 171 12.03 5.04 7.40
N ALA A 172 12.47 6.27 7.16
CA ALA A 172 12.03 7.42 7.95
C ALA A 172 10.52 7.65 7.79
N LEU A 173 9.98 7.59 6.56
CA LEU A 173 8.53 7.71 6.33
C LEU A 173 7.74 6.61 7.04
N LEU A 174 8.18 5.35 7.00
CA LEU A 174 7.49 4.26 7.68
C LEU A 174 7.33 4.49 9.18
N LYS A 175 8.25 5.22 9.81
CA LYS A 175 8.16 5.56 11.22
C LYS A 175 6.95 6.44 11.56
N VAL A 176 6.36 7.12 10.58
CA VAL A 176 5.10 7.87 10.76
C VAL A 176 3.99 6.95 11.25
N TRP A 177 4.00 5.68 10.81
CA TRP A 177 3.01 4.68 11.23
C TRP A 177 3.56 3.68 12.24
N LEU A 178 4.83 3.27 12.11
CA LEU A 178 5.41 2.15 12.86
C LEU A 178 6.43 2.58 13.92
N GLY A 179 6.77 3.87 13.99
CA GLY A 179 7.76 4.41 14.92
C GLY A 179 7.27 4.44 16.37
N ASP A 180 8.06 5.07 17.24
CA ASP A 180 7.76 5.18 18.68
C ASP A 180 6.61 6.17 18.94
N HIS A 181 6.44 7.18 18.07
CA HIS A 181 5.35 8.17 18.11
C HIS A 181 4.49 8.06 16.83
N PRO A 182 3.71 6.97 16.65
CA PRO A 182 2.93 6.76 15.44
C PRO A 182 1.75 7.74 15.39
N VAL A 183 1.30 8.06 14.17
CA VAL A 183 0.10 8.92 13.96
C VAL A 183 -1.17 8.35 14.59
N SER A 184 -1.19 7.04 14.89
CA SER A 184 -2.25 6.33 15.61
C SER A 184 -1.70 4.99 16.07
N SER A 185 -1.77 4.70 17.38
CA SER A 185 -1.32 3.42 17.93
C SER A 185 -2.20 2.26 17.46
N SER A 186 -3.52 2.47 17.39
CA SER A 186 -4.45 1.46 16.87
C SER A 186 -4.17 1.11 15.40
N LEU A 187 -3.85 2.12 14.57
CA LEU A 187 -3.47 1.86 13.18
C LEU A 187 -2.12 1.12 13.10
N LYS A 188 -1.13 1.46 13.93
CA LYS A 188 0.14 0.72 14.01
C LYS A 188 -0.09 -0.74 14.31
N ASP A 189 -0.88 -1.05 15.35
CA ASP A 189 -1.17 -2.44 15.74
C ASP A 189 -1.90 -3.19 14.63
N ALA A 190 -2.87 -2.52 13.98
CA ALA A 190 -3.58 -3.10 12.83
C ALA A 190 -2.67 -3.37 11.63
N MET A 191 -1.73 -2.45 11.31
CA MET A 191 -0.76 -2.61 10.22
C MET A 191 0.26 -3.72 10.51
N LEU A 192 0.59 -3.95 11.79
CA LEU A 192 1.43 -5.04 12.25
C LEU A 192 0.68 -6.37 12.40
N GLY A 193 -0.64 -6.38 12.24
CA GLY A 193 -1.46 -7.59 12.41
C GLY A 193 -1.50 -8.09 13.86
N THR A 194 -1.32 -7.19 14.84
CA THR A 194 -1.34 -7.49 16.28
C THR A 194 -2.66 -7.13 16.96
N GLN A 195 -3.62 -6.60 16.21
CA GLN A 195 -5.00 -6.43 16.69
C GLN A 195 -5.77 -7.75 16.52
N ASP A 196 -6.36 -8.21 17.62
CA ASP A 196 -7.33 -9.31 17.66
C ASP A 196 -8.70 -8.89 17.07
#